data_87b129a885e9fd5436de3ffa75da4548
#
_entry.id   87b129a885e9fd5436de3ffa75da4548
#
_cell.length_a   1.000
_cell.length_b   1.000
_cell.length_c   1.000
_cell.angle_alpha   90.00
_cell.angle_beta   90.00
_cell.angle_gamma   90.00
#
_symmetry.space_group_name_H-M   'P 1'
#
loop_
_entity.id
_entity.type
_entity.pdbx_description
1 polymer ?
#
loop_
_entity_poly.entity_id
_entity_poly.type
_entity_poly.pdbx_seq_one_letter_code
_entity_poly.pdbx_strand_id
1 'polypeptide(L)'
;LPRPKPVRNLVLLIGDALRADSLALYGQTKVLTPRITEAGRRNGVVFLNTEAASPSSPPSHASIQSGTLPRVNGILGDKAKLNPGTPMVSAVLGADSIATGYYGDNSFAMGRLKAASKWTAYHQPSQEGKGGGCPTLIKLMLGFADDQVKAGRRFFLSSIAFEPHTPYIYHPGITEHYVKGEFDPAIGKSPDGVILTAIVKGTLQMNPARWQQLRGLYDGEVEFFDQCFGTLVDGLAARGLRDDTAVIVLADHGEGFFEHGSLGHAYGHWFEVTQVPLVLWVPGLTDKVITVETTVSHVDVAPTILDLMGLPPEPRMQGQSLVPMALRQGPWTPRVIPAEYGRSYSLRAANLRYIVDYGGKEMLYDTAADPIEKTDVKDKRPMALRYLRDCAGFYLAHRTRWHTASWGTLNNQTPEFVKATGE
;
A
#
# COMPACT_ATOMS: atom_id res chain seq x y z
N LEU A 1 -15.27 -0.03 -22.03
CA LEU A 1 -14.37 1.03 -22.52
C LEU A 1 -13.28 0.39 -23.38
N PRO A 2 -12.80 1.04 -24.45
CA PRO A 2 -11.65 0.54 -25.21
C PRO A 2 -10.41 0.51 -24.31
N ARG A 3 -9.51 -0.46 -24.57
CA ARG A 3 -8.24 -0.51 -23.84
C ARG A 3 -7.42 0.74 -24.13
N PRO A 4 -6.90 1.45 -23.13
CA PRO A 4 -6.05 2.62 -23.35
C PRO A 4 -4.77 2.21 -24.07
N LYS A 5 -4.17 3.13 -24.78
CA LYS A 5 -2.80 2.95 -25.25
C LYS A 5 -1.87 2.82 -24.05
N PRO A 6 -0.81 2.02 -24.13
CA PRO A 6 0.19 1.99 -23.07
C PRO A 6 0.71 3.38 -22.76
N VAL A 7 0.80 3.71 -21.47
CA VAL A 7 1.36 5.00 -21.07
C VAL A 7 2.87 5.01 -21.29
N ARG A 8 3.41 6.17 -21.59
CA ARG A 8 4.84 6.32 -21.76
C ARG A 8 5.58 6.21 -20.43
N ASN A 9 5.03 6.83 -19.38
CA ASN A 9 5.64 6.91 -18.08
C ASN A 9 4.64 6.54 -16.98
N LEU A 10 5.16 6.14 -15.82
CA LEU A 10 4.32 5.83 -14.67
C LEU A 10 4.99 6.28 -13.37
N VAL A 11 4.19 6.85 -12.47
CA VAL A 11 4.59 7.19 -11.10
C VAL A 11 3.71 6.40 -10.13
N LEU A 12 4.34 5.68 -9.20
CA LEU A 12 3.73 5.06 -8.04
C LEU A 12 4.09 5.90 -6.81
N LEU A 13 3.12 6.60 -6.25
CA LEU A 13 3.24 7.39 -5.04
C LEU A 13 2.56 6.66 -3.89
N ILE A 14 3.33 6.28 -2.88
CA ILE A 14 2.86 5.54 -1.71
C ILE A 14 2.94 6.45 -0.50
N GLY A 15 1.82 6.63 0.22
CA GLY A 15 1.79 7.24 1.54
C GLY A 15 2.01 6.16 2.60
N ASP A 16 3.01 6.33 3.46
CA ASP A 16 3.29 5.40 4.55
C ASP A 16 2.22 5.55 5.65
N ALA A 17 1.56 4.47 6.03
CA ALA A 17 0.49 4.43 7.02
C ALA A 17 -0.77 5.27 6.66
N LEU A 18 -1.06 5.50 5.36
CA LEU A 18 -2.22 6.28 4.92
C LEU A 18 -3.51 5.45 4.93
N ARG A 19 -4.45 5.79 5.78
CA ARG A 19 -5.76 5.14 5.88
C ARG A 19 -6.67 5.52 4.71
N ALA A 20 -7.42 4.55 4.19
CA ALA A 20 -8.44 4.83 3.17
C ALA A 20 -9.54 5.75 3.70
N ASP A 21 -10.02 5.51 4.93
CA ASP A 21 -11.07 6.31 5.57
C ASP A 21 -10.61 7.71 6.03
N SER A 22 -9.36 8.11 5.75
CA SER A 22 -8.88 9.49 5.91
C SER A 22 -8.94 10.32 4.62
N LEU A 23 -9.35 9.73 3.50
CA LEU A 23 -9.47 10.44 2.22
C LEU A 23 -10.93 10.70 1.85
N ALA A 24 -11.22 11.89 1.32
CA ALA A 24 -12.59 12.28 0.93
C ALA A 24 -13.18 11.39 -0.19
N LEU A 25 -12.35 10.74 -1.01
CA LEU A 25 -12.78 9.75 -2.00
C LEU A 25 -13.45 8.52 -1.38
N TYR A 26 -13.15 8.22 -0.12
CA TYR A 26 -13.67 7.07 0.64
C TYR A 26 -14.76 7.49 1.64
N GLY A 27 -15.34 8.69 1.46
CA GLY A 27 -16.54 9.13 2.18
C GLY A 27 -16.28 9.94 3.43
N GLN A 28 -15.02 10.17 3.84
CA GLN A 28 -14.76 11.08 4.94
C GLN A 28 -14.94 12.55 4.50
N THR A 29 -15.27 13.45 5.46
CA THR A 29 -15.56 14.86 5.18
C THR A 29 -14.76 15.84 6.03
N LYS A 30 -13.92 15.35 6.93
CA LYS A 30 -13.20 16.18 7.92
C LYS A 30 -11.79 16.57 7.46
N VAL A 31 -11.10 15.67 6.73
CA VAL A 31 -9.74 15.90 6.27
C VAL A 31 -9.76 16.46 4.84
N LEU A 32 -8.98 17.51 4.62
CA LEU A 32 -8.93 18.19 3.33
C LEU A 32 -7.97 17.46 2.39
N THR A 33 -8.53 16.75 1.42
CA THR A 33 -7.75 16.04 0.40
C THR A 33 -8.26 16.39 -1.02
N PRO A 34 -8.27 17.70 -1.38
CA PRO A 34 -8.88 18.15 -2.63
C PRO A 34 -8.14 17.67 -3.88
N ARG A 35 -6.82 17.52 -3.83
CA ARG A 35 -5.99 17.20 -5.00
C ARG A 35 -6.17 15.73 -5.42
N ILE A 36 -6.08 14.80 -4.49
CA ILE A 36 -6.35 13.37 -4.73
C ILE A 36 -7.83 13.18 -5.10
N THR A 37 -8.73 13.91 -4.44
CA THR A 37 -10.18 13.86 -4.72
C THR A 37 -10.48 14.33 -6.13
N GLU A 38 -9.91 15.42 -6.58
CA GLU A 38 -10.09 15.92 -7.96
C GLU A 38 -9.55 14.94 -8.99
N ALA A 39 -8.34 14.42 -8.79
CA ALA A 39 -7.75 13.42 -9.68
C ALA A 39 -8.60 12.15 -9.78
N GLY A 40 -9.08 11.65 -8.64
CA GLY A 40 -9.97 10.48 -8.61
C GLY A 40 -11.31 10.72 -9.29
N ARG A 41 -11.92 11.91 -9.09
CA ARG A 41 -13.26 12.22 -9.63
C ARG A 41 -13.28 12.60 -11.11
N ARG A 42 -12.21 13.14 -11.65
CA ARG A 42 -12.19 13.55 -13.06
C ARG A 42 -11.91 12.42 -14.02
N ASN A 43 -10.80 11.73 -13.87
CA ASN A 43 -10.31 10.73 -14.82
C ASN A 43 -9.70 9.54 -14.07
N GLY A 44 -10.14 9.28 -12.84
CA GLY A 44 -9.56 8.28 -11.96
C GLY A 44 -10.40 7.02 -11.85
N VAL A 45 -9.73 5.94 -11.50
CA VAL A 45 -10.33 4.70 -11.03
C VAL A 45 -10.06 4.58 -9.54
N VAL A 46 -11.12 4.53 -8.75
CA VAL A 46 -11.07 4.45 -7.29
C VAL A 46 -11.47 3.05 -6.86
N PHE A 47 -10.56 2.34 -6.21
CA PHE A 47 -10.83 1.00 -5.65
C PHE A 47 -11.21 1.16 -4.19
N LEU A 48 -12.48 0.90 -3.86
CA LEU A 48 -13.00 1.13 -2.51
C LEU A 48 -12.53 0.10 -1.49
N ASN A 49 -12.16 -1.09 -1.94
CA ASN A 49 -11.78 -2.21 -1.10
C ASN A 49 -10.40 -2.74 -1.51
N THR A 50 -9.35 -2.02 -1.15
CA THR A 50 -7.97 -2.49 -1.37
C THR A 50 -7.43 -3.04 -0.06
N GLU A 51 -6.98 -4.28 -0.09
CA GLU A 51 -6.38 -4.96 1.05
C GLU A 51 -4.85 -4.88 0.99
N ALA A 52 -4.24 -4.32 2.01
CA ALA A 52 -2.79 -4.39 2.19
C ALA A 52 -2.35 -5.85 2.39
N ALA A 53 -1.23 -6.23 1.83
CA ALA A 53 -0.70 -7.58 1.99
C ALA A 53 -0.18 -7.84 3.41
N SER A 54 0.01 -6.78 4.20
CA SER A 54 0.46 -6.82 5.59
C SER A 54 0.09 -5.52 6.30
N PRO A 55 -0.09 -5.53 7.63
CA PRO A 55 -0.20 -4.32 8.44
C PRO A 55 1.16 -3.68 8.75
N SER A 56 2.21 -3.92 7.95
CA SER A 56 3.57 -3.41 8.16
C SER A 56 4.29 -3.18 6.84
N SER A 57 5.14 -2.15 6.80
CA SER A 57 5.79 -1.68 5.58
C SER A 57 6.66 -2.74 4.87
N PRO A 58 7.56 -3.51 5.52
CA PRO A 58 8.44 -4.41 4.76
C PRO A 58 7.71 -5.48 3.95
N PRO A 59 6.72 -6.24 4.49
CA PRO A 59 5.99 -7.22 3.69
C PRO A 59 5.09 -6.56 2.64
N SER A 60 4.45 -5.43 2.97
CA SER A 60 3.60 -4.68 2.05
C SER A 60 4.38 -4.20 0.83
N HIS A 61 5.53 -3.54 1.03
CA HIS A 61 6.37 -3.09 -0.07
C HIS A 61 6.94 -4.24 -0.89
N ALA A 62 7.31 -5.36 -0.27
CA ALA A 62 7.71 -6.56 -1.00
C ALA A 62 6.58 -7.03 -1.93
N SER A 63 5.35 -7.04 -1.46
CA SER A 63 4.19 -7.46 -2.27
C SER A 63 3.84 -6.46 -3.36
N ILE A 64 3.85 -5.15 -3.06
CA ILE A 64 3.61 -4.08 -4.05
C ILE A 64 4.63 -4.14 -5.19
N GLN A 65 5.91 -4.29 -4.86
CA GLN A 65 7.00 -4.26 -5.85
C GLN A 65 7.19 -5.58 -6.60
N SER A 66 6.75 -6.70 -6.04
CA SER A 66 6.95 -8.03 -6.65
C SER A 66 5.70 -8.66 -7.25
N GLY A 67 4.50 -8.15 -6.92
CA GLY A 67 3.25 -8.81 -7.31
C GLY A 67 3.05 -10.18 -6.65
N THR A 68 3.74 -10.46 -5.54
CA THR A 68 3.70 -11.76 -4.85
C THR A 68 3.32 -11.60 -3.37
N LEU A 69 2.64 -12.61 -2.83
CA LEU A 69 2.24 -12.64 -1.43
C LEU A 69 3.44 -12.73 -0.49
N PRO A 70 3.35 -12.24 0.76
CA PRO A 70 4.44 -12.27 1.73
C PRO A 70 5.02 -13.68 1.93
N ARG A 71 4.18 -14.69 1.95
CA ARG A 71 4.60 -16.10 2.08
C ARG A 71 5.41 -16.61 0.87
N VAL A 72 5.19 -16.03 -0.30
CA VAL A 72 5.91 -16.39 -1.54
C VAL A 72 7.22 -15.60 -1.67
N ASN A 73 7.19 -14.30 -1.40
CA ASN A 73 8.41 -13.49 -1.46
C ASN A 73 9.32 -13.65 -0.22
N GLY A 74 8.82 -14.25 0.85
CA GLY A 74 9.58 -14.57 2.07
C GLY A 74 9.60 -13.45 3.11
N ILE A 75 9.12 -12.25 2.82
CA ILE A 75 9.08 -11.13 3.77
C ILE A 75 7.83 -11.25 4.63
N LEU A 76 7.90 -12.03 5.70
CA LEU A 76 6.80 -12.26 6.66
C LEU A 76 6.87 -11.35 7.88
N GLY A 77 7.87 -10.49 7.97
CA GLY A 77 8.08 -9.59 9.09
C GLY A 77 9.38 -8.83 8.96
N ASP A 78 9.67 -8.02 9.96
CA ASP A 78 10.70 -6.97 9.91
C ASP A 78 12.14 -7.46 9.75
N LYS A 79 12.43 -8.70 10.10
CA LYS A 79 13.78 -9.28 9.98
C LYS A 79 13.90 -10.29 8.84
N ALA A 80 12.82 -10.52 8.11
CA ALA A 80 12.79 -11.48 7.02
C ALA A 80 13.60 -11.01 5.80
N LYS A 81 14.00 -11.96 4.98
CA LYS A 81 14.78 -11.72 3.75
C LYS A 81 13.95 -12.10 2.54
N LEU A 82 14.14 -11.35 1.47
CA LEU A 82 13.50 -11.65 0.19
C LEU A 82 13.99 -13.00 -0.36
N ASN A 83 13.05 -13.83 -0.79
CA ASN A 83 13.39 -15.11 -1.42
C ASN A 83 14.10 -14.90 -2.77
N PRO A 84 15.11 -15.71 -3.08
CA PRO A 84 15.76 -15.67 -4.38
C PRO A 84 14.77 -15.90 -5.52
N GLY A 85 14.96 -15.17 -6.62
CA GLY A 85 14.10 -15.29 -7.80
C GLY A 85 12.73 -14.57 -7.69
N THR A 86 12.44 -13.89 -6.59
CA THR A 86 11.25 -13.04 -6.50
C THR A 86 11.30 -11.98 -7.62
N PRO A 87 10.27 -11.88 -8.47
CA PRO A 87 10.23 -10.86 -9.51
C PRO A 87 10.09 -9.47 -8.88
N MET A 88 10.79 -8.49 -9.43
CA MET A 88 10.64 -7.10 -9.00
C MET A 88 10.21 -6.28 -10.21
N VAL A 89 9.14 -5.51 -10.10
CA VAL A 89 8.58 -4.73 -11.22
C VAL A 89 9.63 -3.81 -11.85
N SER A 90 10.46 -3.15 -11.04
CA SER A 90 11.55 -2.30 -11.53
C SER A 90 12.62 -3.06 -12.32
N ALA A 91 12.94 -4.29 -11.90
CA ALA A 91 13.89 -5.14 -12.64
C ALA A 91 13.31 -5.62 -13.96
N VAL A 92 12.02 -5.96 -14.01
CA VAL A 92 11.31 -6.33 -15.25
C VAL A 92 11.27 -5.15 -16.22
N LEU A 93 10.87 -3.96 -15.74
CA LEU A 93 10.83 -2.73 -16.56
C LEU A 93 12.22 -2.34 -17.05
N GLY A 94 13.26 -2.45 -16.21
CA GLY A 94 14.65 -2.15 -16.57
C GLY A 94 15.20 -3.08 -17.65
N ALA A 95 14.76 -4.35 -17.66
CA ALA A 95 15.12 -5.30 -18.73
C ALA A 95 14.53 -4.91 -20.09
N ASP A 96 13.41 -4.16 -20.11
CA ASP A 96 12.77 -3.58 -21.30
C ASP A 96 13.24 -2.14 -21.58
N SER A 97 14.41 -1.75 -21.08
CA SER A 97 15.03 -0.43 -21.27
C SER A 97 14.23 0.78 -20.75
N ILE A 98 13.30 0.54 -19.80
CA ILE A 98 12.60 1.59 -19.10
C ILE A 98 13.46 2.04 -17.90
N ALA A 99 13.75 3.33 -17.82
CA ALA A 99 14.50 3.88 -16.70
C ALA A 99 13.67 3.81 -15.42
N THR A 100 14.23 3.29 -14.33
CA THR A 100 13.51 3.09 -13.08
C THR A 100 14.14 3.87 -11.94
N GLY A 101 13.35 4.70 -11.24
CA GLY A 101 13.80 5.50 -10.11
C GLY A 101 13.00 5.19 -8.84
N TYR A 102 13.73 5.05 -7.74
CA TYR A 102 13.17 4.98 -6.40
C TYR A 102 13.59 6.18 -5.57
N TYR A 103 12.63 6.82 -4.93
CA TYR A 103 12.82 7.97 -4.05
C TYR A 103 11.97 7.80 -2.80
N GLY A 104 12.58 7.67 -1.64
CA GLY A 104 11.83 7.51 -0.39
C GLY A 104 12.73 7.39 0.83
N ASP A 105 12.23 7.80 1.97
CA ASP A 105 12.98 7.82 3.23
C ASP A 105 12.75 6.59 4.13
N ASN A 106 11.86 5.66 3.74
CA ASN A 106 11.67 4.41 4.47
C ASN A 106 12.72 3.34 4.06
N SER A 107 13.93 3.46 4.61
CA SER A 107 15.00 2.47 4.40
C SER A 107 14.68 1.11 5.00
N PHE A 108 13.85 1.09 6.04
CA PHE A 108 13.44 -0.12 6.72
C PHE A 108 12.63 -1.05 5.79
N ALA A 109 11.74 -0.49 4.99
CA ALA A 109 10.98 -1.23 4.00
C ALA A 109 11.82 -1.62 2.78
N MET A 110 12.46 -0.63 2.14
CA MET A 110 13.04 -0.79 0.80
C MET A 110 14.49 -1.26 0.79
N GLY A 111 15.24 -1.09 1.87
CA GLY A 111 16.65 -1.50 1.92
C GLY A 111 16.87 -2.98 1.60
N ARG A 112 15.91 -3.84 1.96
CA ARG A 112 15.93 -5.29 1.68
C ARG A 112 15.64 -5.63 0.23
N LEU A 113 14.92 -4.78 -0.46
CA LEU A 113 14.49 -4.98 -1.84
C LEU A 113 15.47 -4.39 -2.84
N LYS A 114 16.35 -3.48 -2.40
CA LYS A 114 17.26 -2.69 -3.23
C LYS A 114 18.05 -3.53 -4.25
N ALA A 115 18.70 -4.59 -3.79
CA ALA A 115 19.55 -5.41 -4.66
C ALA A 115 18.73 -6.17 -5.72
N ALA A 116 17.55 -6.69 -5.36
CA ALA A 116 16.67 -7.42 -6.28
C ALA A 116 15.97 -6.50 -7.28
N SER A 117 15.66 -5.26 -6.85
CA SER A 117 14.93 -4.29 -7.65
C SER A 117 15.72 -3.72 -8.83
N LYS A 118 17.06 -3.69 -8.76
CA LYS A 118 17.93 -3.20 -9.83
C LYS A 118 17.53 -1.81 -10.36
N TRP A 119 17.25 -0.86 -9.46
CA TRP A 119 16.88 0.51 -9.84
C TRP A 119 17.96 1.21 -10.65
N THR A 120 17.58 1.95 -11.70
CA THR A 120 18.49 2.85 -12.41
C THR A 120 18.99 3.99 -11.50
N ALA A 121 18.09 4.52 -10.66
CA ALA A 121 18.40 5.48 -9.60
C ALA A 121 17.71 5.04 -8.31
N TYR A 122 18.43 5.10 -7.19
CA TYR A 122 17.90 4.76 -5.87
C TYR A 122 18.38 5.77 -4.85
N HIS A 123 17.44 6.55 -4.29
CA HIS A 123 17.73 7.65 -3.38
C HIS A 123 16.92 7.56 -2.09
N GLN A 124 17.61 7.82 -0.99
CA GLN A 124 17.06 8.01 0.34
C GLN A 124 17.53 9.37 0.87
N PRO A 125 16.82 10.46 0.52
CA PRO A 125 17.31 11.83 0.69
C PRO A 125 17.71 12.18 2.11
N SER A 126 16.98 11.74 3.15
CA SER A 126 17.33 11.97 4.55
C SER A 126 18.66 11.33 4.93
N GLN A 127 18.95 10.12 4.43
CA GLN A 127 20.23 9.44 4.65
C GLN A 127 21.38 10.03 3.82
N GLU A 128 21.06 10.68 2.70
CA GLU A 128 22.01 11.36 1.82
C GLU A 128 22.30 12.80 2.26
N GLY A 129 21.74 13.26 3.38
CA GLY A 129 21.92 14.62 3.88
C GLY A 129 21.22 15.71 3.04
N LYS A 130 20.25 15.32 2.20
CA LYS A 130 19.49 16.24 1.33
C LYS A 130 18.21 16.76 1.96
N GLY A 131 17.96 16.46 3.23
CA GLY A 131 16.68 16.67 3.89
C GLY A 131 15.69 15.59 3.49
N GLY A 132 14.63 15.42 4.31
CA GLY A 132 13.58 14.43 4.11
C GLY A 132 12.24 15.06 3.77
N GLY A 133 11.22 14.19 3.71
CA GLY A 133 9.84 14.57 3.51
C GLY A 133 9.44 14.73 2.04
N CYS A 134 8.15 14.70 1.84
CA CYS A 134 7.53 14.63 0.53
C CYS A 134 7.96 15.73 -0.46
N PRO A 135 8.11 17.01 -0.08
CA PRO A 135 8.54 18.05 -1.04
C PRO A 135 9.91 17.77 -1.66
N THR A 136 10.85 17.26 -0.85
CA THR A 136 12.18 16.88 -1.34
C THR A 136 12.09 15.70 -2.30
N LEU A 137 11.29 14.68 -1.96
CA LEU A 137 11.07 13.51 -2.82
C LEU A 137 10.51 13.93 -4.18
N ILE A 138 9.45 14.75 -4.20
CA ILE A 138 8.82 15.22 -5.44
C ILE A 138 9.81 16.01 -6.30
N LYS A 139 10.59 16.90 -5.71
CA LYS A 139 11.62 17.65 -6.44
C LYS A 139 12.64 16.76 -7.13
N LEU A 140 13.12 15.73 -6.43
CA LEU A 140 14.10 14.78 -6.98
C LEU A 140 13.49 13.88 -8.04
N MET A 141 12.26 13.44 -7.86
CA MET A 141 11.51 12.65 -8.86
C MET A 141 11.30 13.43 -10.15
N LEU A 142 10.89 14.70 -10.06
CA LEU A 142 10.72 15.56 -11.22
C LEU A 142 12.06 15.84 -11.93
N GLY A 143 13.16 15.97 -11.18
CA GLY A 143 14.50 16.06 -11.76
C GLY A 143 14.91 14.82 -12.55
N PHE A 144 14.63 13.62 -11.99
CA PHE A 144 14.84 12.37 -12.72
C PHE A 144 13.99 12.31 -13.99
N ALA A 145 12.71 12.70 -13.92
CA ALA A 145 11.85 12.75 -15.10
C ALA A 145 12.43 13.68 -16.19
N ASP A 146 12.94 14.87 -15.82
CA ASP A 146 13.62 15.79 -16.75
C ASP A 146 14.79 15.12 -17.47
N ASP A 147 15.63 14.37 -16.73
CA ASP A 147 16.78 13.68 -17.30
C ASP A 147 16.36 12.55 -18.25
N GLN A 148 15.29 11.80 -17.93
CA GLN A 148 14.82 10.75 -18.80
C GLN A 148 14.17 11.32 -20.09
N VAL A 149 13.39 12.38 -19.97
CA VAL A 149 12.80 13.08 -21.14
C VAL A 149 13.88 13.60 -22.07
N LYS A 150 14.92 14.28 -21.55
CA LYS A 150 16.08 14.73 -22.34
C LYS A 150 16.78 13.57 -23.06
N ALA A 151 16.84 12.41 -22.41
CA ALA A 151 17.42 11.21 -22.98
C ALA A 151 16.48 10.42 -23.93
N GLY A 152 15.24 10.89 -24.14
CA GLY A 152 14.24 10.22 -24.96
C GLY A 152 13.70 8.92 -24.36
N ARG A 153 13.97 8.62 -23.08
CA ARG A 153 13.63 7.36 -22.42
C ARG A 153 12.27 7.40 -21.73
N ARG A 154 11.61 6.26 -21.70
CA ARG A 154 10.46 6.00 -20.82
C ARG A 154 10.94 5.86 -19.39
N PHE A 155 10.07 6.16 -18.42
CA PHE A 155 10.44 5.98 -17.02
C PHE A 155 9.31 5.41 -16.14
N PHE A 156 9.72 4.74 -15.08
CA PHE A 156 8.93 4.35 -13.93
C PHE A 156 9.54 4.96 -12.68
N LEU A 157 8.75 5.68 -11.91
CA LEU A 157 9.12 6.22 -10.61
C LEU A 157 8.30 5.55 -9.52
N SER A 158 8.94 5.09 -8.46
CA SER A 158 8.30 4.65 -7.23
C SER A 158 8.77 5.51 -6.08
N SER A 159 7.85 6.03 -5.28
CA SER A 159 8.16 6.84 -4.13
C SER A 159 7.36 6.38 -2.91
N ILE A 160 8.03 6.42 -1.75
CA ILE A 160 7.39 6.32 -0.45
C ILE A 160 7.53 7.67 0.23
N ALA A 161 6.43 8.40 0.33
CA ALA A 161 6.35 9.55 1.22
C ALA A 161 6.16 9.03 2.64
N PHE A 162 6.96 9.54 3.58
CA PHE A 162 6.88 9.11 4.97
C PHE A 162 5.57 9.55 5.63
N GLU A 163 4.97 10.60 5.12
CA GLU A 163 3.67 11.09 5.54
C GLU A 163 2.53 10.13 5.10
N PRO A 164 1.58 9.80 5.99
CA PRO A 164 1.34 10.29 7.37
C PRO A 164 1.86 9.39 8.50
N HIS A 165 2.93 8.63 8.31
CA HIS A 165 3.52 7.75 9.34
C HIS A 165 4.04 8.55 10.57
N THR A 166 4.01 7.93 11.75
CA THR A 166 4.64 8.50 12.96
C THR A 166 6.15 8.74 12.77
N PRO A 167 6.72 9.84 13.30
CA PRO A 167 6.11 10.89 14.12
C PRO A 167 5.14 11.77 13.30
N TYR A 168 3.97 12.08 13.88
CA TYR A 168 3.00 12.96 13.23
C TYR A 168 3.42 14.41 13.40
N ILE A 169 4.07 14.97 12.40
CA ILE A 169 4.71 16.29 12.45
C ILE A 169 3.66 17.40 12.32
N TYR A 170 3.81 18.45 13.12
CA TYR A 170 3.05 19.66 12.96
C TYR A 170 3.46 20.44 11.71
N HIS A 171 2.52 20.69 10.82
CA HIS A 171 2.68 21.52 9.63
C HIS A 171 1.97 22.87 9.82
N PRO A 172 2.72 23.98 9.91
CA PRO A 172 2.12 25.33 10.05
C PRO A 172 1.18 25.66 8.91
N GLY A 173 -0.01 26.18 9.24
CA GLY A 173 -1.06 26.52 8.28
C GLY A 173 -1.94 25.34 7.84
N ILE A 174 -1.58 24.12 8.20
CA ILE A 174 -2.31 22.89 7.89
C ILE A 174 -2.88 22.26 9.17
N THR A 175 -2.02 21.94 10.12
CA THR A 175 -2.42 21.21 11.34
C THR A 175 -3.46 21.98 12.15
N GLU A 176 -3.48 23.30 12.08
CA GLU A 176 -4.48 24.17 12.73
C GLU A 176 -5.90 23.96 12.20
N HIS A 177 -6.08 23.33 11.05
CA HIS A 177 -7.39 22.92 10.59
C HIS A 177 -8.00 21.86 11.54
N TYR A 178 -7.18 21.02 12.13
CA TYR A 178 -7.57 19.81 12.88
C TYR A 178 -7.35 19.93 14.39
N VAL A 179 -6.29 20.62 14.81
CA VAL A 179 -5.96 20.84 16.23
C VAL A 179 -6.28 22.29 16.59
N LYS A 180 -7.25 22.50 17.49
CA LYS A 180 -7.67 23.81 17.95
C LYS A 180 -7.12 24.10 19.34
N GLY A 181 -6.63 25.33 19.54
CA GLY A 181 -6.09 25.78 20.82
C GLY A 181 -4.62 25.40 21.03
N GLU A 182 -4.22 25.37 22.31
CA GLU A 182 -2.86 25.05 22.70
C GLU A 182 -2.61 23.54 22.64
N PHE A 183 -1.40 23.17 22.26
CA PHE A 183 -0.98 21.77 22.23
C PHE A 183 -0.67 21.29 23.66
N ASP A 184 -1.27 20.16 24.06
CA ASP A 184 -0.89 19.49 25.30
C ASP A 184 0.58 19.05 25.19
N PRO A 185 1.44 19.51 26.10
CA PRO A 185 2.89 19.23 26.03
C PRO A 185 3.22 17.76 26.20
N ALA A 186 2.32 16.95 26.78
CA ALA A 186 2.54 15.51 26.91
C ALA A 186 2.42 14.75 25.58
N ILE A 187 1.68 15.30 24.62
CA ILE A 187 1.62 14.79 23.22
C ILE A 187 2.66 15.56 22.36
N GLY A 188 2.78 16.87 22.59
CA GLY A 188 3.68 17.71 21.79
C GLY A 188 3.19 17.95 20.36
N LYS A 189 4.09 18.47 19.52
CA LYS A 189 3.83 18.78 18.09
C LYS A 189 4.40 17.74 17.12
N SER A 190 5.02 16.69 17.63
CA SER A 190 5.64 15.62 16.84
C SER A 190 5.70 14.34 17.68
N PRO A 191 4.53 13.78 18.06
CA PRO A 191 4.50 12.54 18.84
C PRO A 191 5.11 11.40 18.04
N ASP A 192 6.13 10.79 18.62
CA ASP A 192 6.89 9.70 18.05
C ASP A 192 6.49 8.33 18.62
N GLY A 193 7.19 7.28 18.21
CA GLY A 193 6.96 5.93 18.71
C GLY A 193 7.14 5.78 20.23
N VAL A 194 7.87 6.67 20.90
CA VAL A 194 7.99 6.66 22.37
C VAL A 194 6.70 7.11 23.01
N ILE A 195 6.10 8.19 22.51
CA ILE A 195 4.81 8.70 22.97
C ILE A 195 3.70 7.65 22.69
N LEU A 196 3.66 7.08 21.48
CA LEU A 196 2.68 6.05 21.13
C LEU A 196 2.82 4.82 22.05
N THR A 197 4.05 4.40 22.32
CA THR A 197 4.31 3.29 23.25
C THR A 197 3.85 3.61 24.68
N ALA A 198 4.06 4.84 25.15
CA ALA A 198 3.62 5.27 26.48
C ALA A 198 2.09 5.26 26.60
N ILE A 199 1.38 5.64 25.53
CA ILE A 199 -0.09 5.56 25.46
C ILE A 199 -0.56 4.09 25.54
N VAL A 200 0.00 3.21 24.71
CA VAL A 200 -0.36 1.78 24.68
C VAL A 200 -0.09 1.10 26.02
N LYS A 201 1.02 1.44 26.70
CA LYS A 201 1.35 0.92 28.03
C LYS A 201 0.53 1.55 29.16
N GLY A 202 -0.26 2.59 28.87
CA GLY A 202 -1.03 3.31 29.88
C GLY A 202 -0.19 4.18 30.82
N THR A 203 1.09 4.40 30.53
CA THR A 203 1.97 5.32 31.30
C THR A 203 1.71 6.76 30.96
N LEU A 204 1.20 7.05 29.76
CA LEU A 204 0.62 8.33 29.38
C LEU A 204 -0.90 8.22 29.33
N GLN A 205 -1.58 8.85 30.27
CA GLN A 205 -3.04 8.83 30.33
C GLN A 205 -3.64 9.72 29.25
N MET A 206 -4.59 9.17 28.50
CA MET A 206 -5.29 9.86 27.41
C MET A 206 -6.64 10.38 27.89
N ASN A 207 -6.95 11.60 27.50
CA ASN A 207 -8.26 12.21 27.63
C ASN A 207 -8.78 12.59 26.22
N PRO A 208 -10.04 13.01 26.07
CA PRO A 208 -10.60 13.36 24.76
C PRO A 208 -9.80 14.43 24.00
N ALA A 209 -9.24 15.43 24.69
CA ALA A 209 -8.45 16.49 24.06
C ALA A 209 -7.11 15.96 23.51
N ARG A 210 -6.42 15.09 24.25
CA ARG A 210 -5.19 14.43 23.78
C ARG A 210 -5.44 13.52 22.60
N TRP A 211 -6.55 12.76 22.60
CA TRP A 211 -6.95 11.96 21.46
C TRP A 211 -7.23 12.81 20.22
N GLN A 212 -7.95 13.95 20.41
CA GLN A 212 -8.21 14.89 19.32
C GLN A 212 -6.92 15.49 18.77
N GLN A 213 -5.98 15.86 19.63
CA GLN A 213 -4.69 16.39 19.22
C GLN A 213 -3.88 15.35 18.43
N LEU A 214 -3.77 14.13 18.95
CA LEU A 214 -3.03 13.06 18.30
C LEU A 214 -3.61 12.74 16.91
N ARG A 215 -4.94 12.62 16.83
CA ARG A 215 -5.62 12.38 15.55
C ARG A 215 -5.50 13.58 14.62
N GLY A 216 -5.61 14.79 15.14
CA GLY A 216 -5.50 16.02 14.34
C GLY A 216 -4.10 16.24 13.77
N LEU A 217 -3.06 15.80 14.45
CA LEU A 217 -1.69 15.78 13.90
C LEU A 217 -1.59 14.81 12.73
N TYR A 218 -2.12 13.59 12.85
CA TYR A 218 -2.19 12.65 11.74
C TYR A 218 -3.03 13.18 10.56
N ASP A 219 -4.17 13.78 10.83
CA ASP A 219 -5.04 14.36 9.79
C ASP A 219 -4.32 15.52 9.06
N GLY A 220 -3.47 16.28 9.76
CA GLY A 220 -2.59 17.30 9.17
C GLY A 220 -1.53 16.71 8.23
N GLU A 221 -0.96 15.56 8.58
CA GLU A 221 -0.05 14.83 7.70
C GLU A 221 -0.75 14.31 6.44
N VAL A 222 -2.01 13.86 6.56
CA VAL A 222 -2.80 13.42 5.41
C VAL A 222 -3.07 14.58 4.45
N GLU A 223 -3.45 15.77 4.95
CA GLU A 223 -3.61 16.96 4.12
C GLU A 223 -2.28 17.37 3.47
N PHE A 224 -1.17 17.28 4.21
CA PHE A 224 0.16 17.58 3.67
C PHE A 224 0.54 16.61 2.55
N PHE A 225 0.26 15.32 2.69
CA PHE A 225 0.45 14.34 1.62
C PHE A 225 -0.39 14.66 0.38
N ASP A 226 -1.64 15.12 0.54
CA ASP A 226 -2.48 15.58 -0.59
C ASP A 226 -1.87 16.77 -1.32
N GLN A 227 -1.28 17.73 -0.59
CA GLN A 227 -0.56 18.85 -1.19
C GLN A 227 0.69 18.41 -1.97
N CYS A 228 1.39 17.40 -1.46
CA CYS A 228 2.52 16.77 -2.15
C CYS A 228 2.09 16.10 -3.47
N PHE A 229 1.01 15.34 -3.43
CA PHE A 229 0.42 14.77 -4.65
C PHE A 229 0.08 15.88 -5.66
N GLY A 230 -0.53 16.98 -5.20
CA GLY A 230 -0.79 18.14 -6.02
C GLY A 230 0.46 18.72 -6.68
N THR A 231 1.53 18.88 -5.90
CA THR A 231 2.83 19.37 -6.39
C THR A 231 3.43 18.44 -7.46
N LEU A 232 3.32 17.12 -7.28
CA LEU A 232 3.75 16.14 -8.28
C LEU A 232 2.97 16.31 -9.60
N VAL A 233 1.64 16.34 -9.54
CA VAL A 233 0.77 16.42 -10.72
C VAL A 233 1.00 17.75 -11.47
N ASP A 234 1.09 18.85 -10.75
CA ASP A 234 1.38 20.18 -11.33
C ASP A 234 2.79 20.21 -11.95
N GLY A 235 3.76 19.58 -11.28
CA GLY A 235 5.12 19.45 -11.79
C GLY A 235 5.22 18.63 -13.08
N LEU A 236 4.44 17.54 -13.20
CA LEU A 236 4.32 16.77 -14.45
C LEU A 236 3.62 17.58 -15.55
N ALA A 237 2.56 18.31 -15.20
CA ALA A 237 1.84 19.16 -16.14
C ALA A 237 2.73 20.29 -16.71
N ALA A 238 3.50 20.96 -15.86
CA ALA A 238 4.44 22.01 -16.26
C ALA A 238 5.54 21.53 -17.23
N ARG A 239 5.78 20.21 -17.26
CA ARG A 239 6.75 19.53 -18.15
C ARG A 239 6.10 18.96 -19.43
N GLY A 240 4.81 19.16 -19.62
CA GLY A 240 4.06 18.54 -20.72
C GLY A 240 3.94 17.02 -20.62
N LEU A 241 4.13 16.46 -19.42
CA LEU A 241 4.12 15.00 -19.18
C LEU A 241 2.75 14.48 -18.71
N ARG A 242 1.76 15.36 -18.51
CA ARG A 242 0.47 15.00 -17.94
C ARG A 242 -0.26 13.91 -18.75
N ASP A 243 -0.24 14.04 -20.07
CA ASP A 243 -1.00 13.16 -20.97
C ASP A 243 -0.25 11.87 -21.33
N ASP A 244 1.01 11.74 -20.89
CA ASP A 244 1.88 10.60 -21.15
C ASP A 244 2.23 9.80 -19.89
N THR A 245 1.82 10.29 -18.71
CA THR A 245 2.21 9.71 -17.42
C THR A 245 0.99 9.26 -16.61
N ALA A 246 0.92 7.98 -16.29
CA ALA A 246 -0.02 7.49 -15.29
C ALA A 246 0.50 7.73 -13.86
N VAL A 247 -0.40 8.00 -12.94
CA VAL A 247 -0.07 8.10 -11.51
C VAL A 247 -0.94 7.13 -10.72
N ILE A 248 -0.30 6.31 -9.90
CA ILE A 248 -0.96 5.42 -8.94
C ILE A 248 -0.71 5.99 -7.55
N VAL A 249 -1.78 6.28 -6.82
CA VAL A 249 -1.73 6.64 -5.39
C VAL A 249 -2.16 5.43 -4.58
N LEU A 250 -1.34 5.05 -3.61
CA LEU A 250 -1.52 3.87 -2.78
C LEU A 250 -1.03 4.17 -1.36
N ALA A 251 -1.44 3.36 -0.37
CA ALA A 251 -0.72 3.24 0.89
C ALA A 251 -0.17 1.83 1.05
N ASP A 252 0.87 1.67 1.86
CA ASP A 252 1.43 0.37 2.18
C ASP A 252 0.67 -0.34 3.31
N HIS A 253 0.15 0.39 4.27
CA HIS A 253 -0.80 -0.03 5.31
C HIS A 253 -1.52 1.20 5.87
N GLY A 254 -2.41 1.00 6.82
CA GLY A 254 -3.07 2.06 7.55
C GLY A 254 -2.45 2.27 8.94
N GLU A 255 -3.21 2.93 9.83
CA GLU A 255 -2.78 3.34 11.17
C GLU A 255 -3.94 3.23 12.17
N GLY A 256 -3.73 2.59 13.29
CA GLY A 256 -4.75 2.45 14.34
C GLY A 256 -4.71 3.57 15.35
N PHE A 257 -5.89 4.00 15.79
CA PHE A 257 -6.11 4.99 16.85
C PHE A 257 -6.96 4.40 17.98
N PHE A 258 -6.62 3.20 18.42
CA PHE A 258 -7.28 2.45 19.49
C PHE A 258 -8.66 1.86 19.11
N GLU A 259 -9.00 1.79 17.84
CA GLU A 259 -10.27 1.19 17.40
C GLU A 259 -10.39 -0.28 17.87
N HIS A 260 -9.30 -1.04 17.81
CA HIS A 260 -9.20 -2.43 18.30
C HIS A 260 -8.17 -2.59 19.42
N GLY A 261 -8.04 -1.56 20.27
CA GLY A 261 -7.25 -1.64 21.49
C GLY A 261 -5.75 -1.48 21.32
N SER A 262 -5.29 -1.01 20.14
CA SER A 262 -3.90 -0.66 19.91
C SER A 262 -3.75 0.62 19.09
N LEU A 263 -2.57 1.20 19.11
CA LEU A 263 -2.17 2.43 18.43
C LEU A 263 -1.00 2.13 17.49
N GLY A 264 -0.98 2.77 16.33
CA GLY A 264 0.02 2.49 15.32
C GLY A 264 -0.39 1.34 14.39
N HIS A 265 0.57 0.54 13.96
CA HIS A 265 0.37 -0.55 13.01
C HIS A 265 1.13 -1.82 13.44
N ALA A 266 1.13 -2.88 12.61
CA ALA A 266 1.77 -4.17 12.88
C ALA A 266 1.22 -4.94 14.11
N TYR A 267 0.03 -4.59 14.62
CA TYR A 267 -0.57 -5.24 15.78
C TYR A 267 -1.75 -6.17 15.44
N GLY A 268 -2.33 -6.05 14.26
CA GLY A 268 -3.48 -6.84 13.83
C GLY A 268 -3.82 -6.62 12.37
N HIS A 269 -4.97 -7.15 11.93
CA HIS A 269 -5.39 -7.15 10.53
C HIS A 269 -6.78 -6.54 10.34
N TRP A 270 -7.20 -5.63 11.22
CA TRP A 270 -8.47 -4.94 11.11
C TRP A 270 -8.42 -3.85 10.04
N PHE A 271 -9.59 -3.33 9.70
CA PHE A 271 -9.78 -2.36 8.60
C PHE A 271 -8.86 -1.14 8.70
N GLU A 272 -8.63 -0.61 9.91
CA GLU A 272 -7.83 0.60 10.12
C GLU A 272 -6.35 0.45 9.72
N VAL A 273 -5.86 -0.81 9.65
CA VAL A 273 -4.45 -1.09 9.29
C VAL A 273 -4.30 -1.83 7.97
N THR A 274 -5.35 -2.48 7.44
CA THR A 274 -5.22 -3.25 6.19
C THR A 274 -6.09 -2.74 5.04
N GLN A 275 -7.12 -1.91 5.29
CA GLN A 275 -7.86 -1.27 4.22
C GLN A 275 -7.19 0.04 3.81
N VAL A 276 -6.57 0.04 2.64
CA VAL A 276 -5.76 1.14 2.14
C VAL A 276 -6.39 1.80 0.91
N PRO A 277 -6.10 3.07 0.62
CA PRO A 277 -6.52 3.70 -0.63
C PRO A 277 -5.77 3.12 -1.83
N LEU A 278 -6.44 3.05 -2.97
CA LEU A 278 -5.84 2.82 -4.28
C LEU A 278 -6.59 3.62 -5.33
N VAL A 279 -5.89 4.55 -5.95
CA VAL A 279 -6.42 5.40 -7.02
C VAL A 279 -5.50 5.29 -8.23
N LEU A 280 -6.05 4.94 -9.38
CA LEU A 280 -5.35 4.98 -10.65
C LEU A 280 -5.79 6.24 -11.41
N TRP A 281 -4.86 7.10 -11.71
CA TRP A 281 -5.06 8.21 -12.62
C TRP A 281 -4.27 7.93 -13.90
N VAL A 282 -5.00 7.57 -14.96
CA VAL A 282 -4.40 7.10 -16.23
C VAL A 282 -4.92 7.96 -17.38
N PRO A 283 -4.06 8.69 -18.06
CA PRO A 283 -4.45 9.53 -19.21
C PRO A 283 -5.19 8.73 -20.28
N GLY A 284 -6.35 9.23 -20.69
CA GLY A 284 -7.15 8.61 -21.77
C GLY A 284 -7.86 7.30 -21.38
N LEU A 285 -7.77 6.85 -20.12
CA LEU A 285 -8.48 5.66 -19.67
C LEU A 285 -9.98 5.90 -19.56
N THR A 286 -10.36 7.03 -18.97
CA THR A 286 -11.76 7.41 -18.76
C THR A 286 -11.88 8.93 -18.68
N ASP A 287 -13.02 9.46 -19.07
CA ASP A 287 -13.44 10.85 -18.86
C ASP A 287 -14.36 11.02 -17.66
N LYS A 288 -14.65 9.92 -16.96
CA LYS A 288 -15.54 9.87 -15.78
C LYS A 288 -14.87 9.07 -14.66
N VAL A 289 -15.28 9.34 -13.43
CA VAL A 289 -14.88 8.49 -12.31
C VAL A 289 -15.38 7.06 -12.49
N ILE A 290 -14.49 6.10 -12.29
CA ILE A 290 -14.83 4.69 -12.18
C ILE A 290 -14.60 4.26 -10.74
N THR A 291 -15.63 3.79 -10.09
CA THR A 291 -15.56 3.20 -8.75
C THR A 291 -15.63 1.70 -8.85
N VAL A 292 -14.69 1.00 -8.20
CA VAL A 292 -14.59 -0.45 -8.16
C VAL A 292 -14.78 -0.91 -6.71
N GLU A 293 -15.82 -1.69 -6.47
CA GLU A 293 -16.16 -2.23 -5.13
C GLU A 293 -15.53 -3.59 -4.87
N THR A 294 -15.12 -4.31 -5.92
CA THR A 294 -14.47 -5.61 -5.80
C THR A 294 -13.17 -5.47 -5.02
N THR A 295 -12.96 -6.37 -4.05
CA THR A 295 -11.74 -6.37 -3.26
C THR A 295 -10.52 -6.71 -4.11
N VAL A 296 -9.49 -5.87 -4.02
CA VAL A 296 -8.20 -6.01 -4.70
C VAL A 296 -7.07 -6.00 -3.65
N SER A 297 -5.85 -6.29 -4.08
CA SER A 297 -4.72 -6.44 -3.16
C SER A 297 -3.46 -5.75 -3.67
N HIS A 298 -2.53 -5.50 -2.79
CA HIS A 298 -1.18 -5.00 -3.12
C HIS A 298 -0.48 -5.82 -4.21
N VAL A 299 -0.70 -7.13 -4.25
CA VAL A 299 -0.08 -8.00 -5.27
C VAL A 299 -0.54 -7.69 -6.69
N ASP A 300 -1.64 -6.95 -6.84
CA ASP A 300 -2.18 -6.54 -8.14
C ASP A 300 -1.48 -5.31 -8.72
N VAL A 301 -0.72 -4.59 -7.91
CA VAL A 301 -0.10 -3.32 -8.31
C VAL A 301 0.99 -3.55 -9.35
N ALA A 302 1.92 -4.47 -9.11
CA ALA A 302 3.01 -4.75 -10.06
C ALA A 302 2.50 -5.24 -11.43
N PRO A 303 1.58 -6.22 -11.52
CA PRO A 303 0.97 -6.61 -12.80
C PRO A 303 0.23 -5.45 -13.50
N THR A 304 -0.42 -4.57 -12.73
CA THR A 304 -1.09 -3.38 -13.28
C THR A 304 -0.10 -2.39 -13.88
N ILE A 305 1.04 -2.18 -13.23
CA ILE A 305 2.12 -1.33 -13.75
C ILE A 305 2.64 -1.90 -15.09
N LEU A 306 2.93 -3.20 -15.15
CA LEU A 306 3.37 -3.83 -16.40
C LEU A 306 2.35 -3.65 -17.52
N ASP A 307 1.07 -3.90 -17.23
CA ASP A 307 -0.02 -3.78 -18.19
C ASP A 307 -0.19 -2.35 -18.70
N LEU A 308 -0.22 -1.35 -17.78
CA LEU A 308 -0.32 0.06 -18.15
C LEU A 308 0.85 0.52 -19.01
N MET A 309 2.04 0.00 -18.77
CA MET A 309 3.24 0.32 -19.55
C MET A 309 3.40 -0.55 -20.81
N GLY A 310 2.46 -1.46 -21.09
CA GLY A 310 2.42 -2.27 -22.31
C GLY A 310 3.36 -3.45 -22.34
N LEU A 311 3.79 -3.95 -21.16
CA LEU A 311 4.61 -5.14 -21.05
C LEU A 311 3.75 -6.39 -20.86
N PRO A 312 4.24 -7.57 -21.25
CA PRO A 312 3.57 -8.83 -21.00
C PRO A 312 3.51 -9.13 -19.49
N PRO A 313 2.54 -9.94 -19.04
CA PRO A 313 2.49 -10.41 -17.67
C PRO A 313 3.78 -11.15 -17.27
N GLU A 314 4.27 -10.93 -16.07
CA GLU A 314 5.37 -11.70 -15.48
C GLU A 314 4.78 -12.95 -14.80
N PRO A 315 5.08 -14.18 -15.29
CA PRO A 315 4.39 -15.39 -14.83
C PRO A 315 4.60 -15.74 -13.34
N ARG A 316 5.64 -15.19 -12.71
CA ARG A 316 5.92 -15.41 -11.29
C ARG A 316 5.10 -14.52 -10.37
N MET A 317 4.45 -13.48 -10.89
CA MET A 317 3.55 -12.62 -10.13
C MET A 317 2.22 -13.34 -9.88
N GLN A 318 1.70 -13.24 -8.67
CA GLN A 318 0.43 -13.87 -8.26
C GLN A 318 -0.76 -12.93 -8.38
N GLY A 319 -0.49 -11.64 -8.45
CA GLY A 319 -1.50 -10.62 -8.67
C GLY A 319 -2.03 -10.61 -10.10
N GLN A 320 -3.08 -9.84 -10.32
CA GLN A 320 -3.73 -9.65 -11.62
C GLN A 320 -3.74 -8.16 -11.97
N SER A 321 -3.60 -7.84 -13.27
CA SER A 321 -3.78 -6.46 -13.70
C SER A 321 -5.18 -5.97 -13.37
N LEU A 322 -5.28 -4.78 -12.81
CA LEU A 322 -6.52 -4.09 -12.50
C LEU A 322 -7.12 -3.34 -13.70
N VAL A 323 -6.39 -3.23 -14.81
CA VAL A 323 -6.84 -2.53 -16.02
C VAL A 323 -8.11 -3.14 -16.58
N PRO A 324 -8.27 -4.47 -16.77
CA PRO A 324 -9.51 -5.06 -17.24
C PRO A 324 -10.71 -4.76 -16.34
N MET A 325 -10.50 -4.75 -15.01
CA MET A 325 -11.56 -4.42 -14.05
C MET A 325 -11.96 -2.94 -14.16
N ALA A 326 -11.00 -2.03 -14.25
CA ALA A 326 -11.23 -0.61 -14.47
C ALA A 326 -12.01 -0.33 -15.76
N LEU A 327 -11.77 -1.11 -16.80
CA LEU A 327 -12.47 -1.00 -18.08
C LEU A 327 -13.82 -1.74 -18.11
N ARG A 328 -14.19 -2.43 -17.03
CA ARG A 328 -15.37 -3.32 -16.98
C ARG A 328 -15.34 -4.37 -18.09
N GLN A 329 -14.16 -4.90 -18.40
CA GLN A 329 -13.92 -5.93 -19.42
C GLN A 329 -13.68 -7.28 -18.77
N GLY A 330 -14.43 -8.27 -19.19
CA GLY A 330 -14.28 -9.66 -18.77
C GLY A 330 -14.82 -9.98 -17.36
N PRO A 331 -14.96 -11.26 -17.08
CA PRO A 331 -15.29 -11.70 -15.73
C PRO A 331 -14.09 -11.50 -14.80
N TRP A 332 -14.31 -10.88 -13.66
CA TRP A 332 -13.37 -10.89 -12.56
C TRP A 332 -13.61 -12.11 -11.69
N THR A 333 -12.59 -12.92 -11.50
CA THR A 333 -12.74 -14.10 -10.64
C THR A 333 -12.67 -13.67 -9.18
N PRO A 334 -13.74 -13.87 -8.39
CA PRO A 334 -13.68 -13.66 -6.95
C PRO A 334 -12.58 -14.52 -6.34
N ARG A 335 -11.79 -13.93 -5.46
CA ARG A 335 -10.68 -14.64 -4.80
C ARG A 335 -10.64 -14.33 -3.32
N VAL A 336 -10.00 -15.19 -2.57
CA VAL A 336 -9.64 -14.95 -1.18
C VAL A 336 -8.32 -14.18 -1.17
N ILE A 337 -8.30 -13.06 -0.46
CA ILE A 337 -7.13 -12.17 -0.38
C ILE A 337 -6.52 -12.29 1.00
N PRO A 338 -5.30 -12.80 1.12
CA PRO A 338 -4.60 -12.88 2.40
C PRO A 338 -3.81 -11.60 2.69
N ALA A 339 -3.71 -11.28 3.99
CA ALA A 339 -2.71 -10.39 4.56
C ALA A 339 -2.01 -11.12 5.70
N GLU A 340 -0.69 -10.94 5.84
CA GLU A 340 0.10 -11.70 6.81
C GLU A 340 1.22 -10.88 7.44
N TYR A 341 1.41 -11.06 8.76
CA TYR A 341 2.56 -10.51 9.47
C TYR A 341 2.95 -11.44 10.64
N GLY A 342 4.14 -12.03 10.55
CA GLY A 342 4.61 -12.99 11.55
C GLY A 342 3.74 -14.22 11.63
N ARG A 343 3.01 -14.36 12.74
CA ARG A 343 2.07 -15.48 12.99
C ARG A 343 0.61 -15.10 12.85
N SER A 344 0.33 -13.81 12.73
CA SER A 344 -1.04 -13.31 12.54
C SER A 344 -1.33 -13.15 11.06
N TYR A 345 -2.59 -13.38 10.69
CA TYR A 345 -3.03 -13.23 9.30
C TYR A 345 -4.51 -12.93 9.22
N SER A 346 -4.92 -12.40 8.08
CA SER A 346 -6.33 -12.30 7.71
C SER A 346 -6.59 -12.83 6.32
N LEU A 347 -7.83 -13.22 6.08
CA LEU A 347 -8.36 -13.57 4.76
C LEU A 347 -9.59 -12.71 4.49
N ARG A 348 -9.57 -11.99 3.38
CA ARG A 348 -10.73 -11.26 2.87
C ARG A 348 -11.40 -12.06 1.75
N ALA A 349 -12.70 -12.34 1.88
CA ALA A 349 -13.50 -12.97 0.84
C ALA A 349 -14.85 -12.24 0.74
N ALA A 350 -15.07 -11.54 -0.36
CA ALA A 350 -16.22 -10.66 -0.52
C ALA A 350 -16.39 -9.73 0.70
N ASN A 351 -17.54 -9.81 1.39
CA ASN A 351 -17.84 -8.99 2.56
C ASN A 351 -17.40 -9.62 3.89
N LEU A 352 -16.61 -10.69 3.85
CA LEU A 352 -16.15 -11.36 5.07
C LEU A 352 -14.67 -11.11 5.27
N ARG A 353 -14.29 -10.77 6.51
CA ARG A 353 -12.91 -10.75 6.97
C ARG A 353 -12.73 -11.76 8.10
N TYR A 354 -11.87 -12.73 7.87
CA TYR A 354 -11.43 -13.70 8.87
C TYR A 354 -10.04 -13.29 9.36
N ILE A 355 -9.88 -13.18 10.67
CA ILE A 355 -8.62 -12.79 11.30
C ILE A 355 -8.19 -13.88 12.27
N VAL A 356 -6.90 -14.22 12.26
CA VAL A 356 -6.22 -14.98 13.30
C VAL A 356 -5.13 -14.10 13.89
N ASP A 357 -5.26 -13.76 15.17
CA ASP A 357 -4.30 -12.91 15.86
C ASP A 357 -3.02 -13.66 16.26
N TYR A 358 -2.06 -12.97 16.88
CA TYR A 358 -0.80 -13.56 17.34
C TYR A 358 -0.97 -14.67 18.38
N GLY A 359 -2.06 -14.65 19.14
CA GLY A 359 -2.43 -15.68 20.12
C GLY A 359 -3.16 -16.87 19.52
N GLY A 360 -3.48 -16.84 18.23
CA GLY A 360 -4.25 -17.86 17.55
C GLY A 360 -5.77 -17.73 17.74
N LYS A 361 -6.25 -16.62 18.29
CA LYS A 361 -7.68 -16.33 18.40
C LYS A 361 -8.26 -16.02 17.03
N GLU A 362 -9.32 -16.73 16.68
CA GLU A 362 -10.07 -16.55 15.44
C GLU A 362 -11.22 -15.58 15.63
N MET A 363 -11.40 -14.72 14.66
CA MET A 363 -12.48 -13.75 14.57
C MET A 363 -13.01 -13.69 13.14
N LEU A 364 -14.31 -13.42 12.97
CA LEU A 364 -14.95 -13.28 11.67
C LEU A 364 -15.86 -12.06 11.69
N TYR A 365 -15.70 -11.19 10.70
CA TYR A 365 -16.49 -9.98 10.57
C TYR A 365 -17.23 -9.93 9.24
N ASP A 366 -18.46 -9.38 9.26
CA ASP A 366 -19.23 -9.03 8.07
C ASP A 366 -19.05 -7.53 7.78
N THR A 367 -18.09 -7.22 6.93
CA THR A 367 -17.66 -5.85 6.68
C THR A 367 -18.66 -4.98 5.90
N ALA A 368 -19.71 -5.59 5.33
CA ALA A 368 -20.81 -4.82 4.74
C ALA A 368 -21.80 -4.35 5.82
N ALA A 369 -22.07 -5.20 6.81
CA ALA A 369 -22.96 -4.86 7.92
C ALA A 369 -22.25 -4.09 9.05
N ASP A 370 -20.95 -4.33 9.22
CA ASP A 370 -20.11 -3.76 10.25
C ASP A 370 -18.73 -3.38 9.67
N PRO A 371 -18.64 -2.25 8.95
CA PRO A 371 -17.40 -1.83 8.30
C PRO A 371 -16.26 -1.47 9.27
N ILE A 372 -16.57 -1.28 10.56
CA ILE A 372 -15.57 -1.00 11.60
C ILE A 372 -15.22 -2.23 12.44
N GLU A 373 -15.71 -3.42 12.06
CA GLU A 373 -15.29 -4.73 12.57
C GLU A 373 -15.39 -4.88 14.11
N LYS A 374 -16.48 -4.38 14.71
CA LYS A 374 -16.75 -4.46 16.16
C LYS A 374 -17.43 -5.75 16.59
N THR A 375 -18.18 -6.37 15.67
CA THR A 375 -19.03 -7.52 15.98
C THR A 375 -18.48 -8.80 15.38
N ASP A 376 -17.87 -9.65 16.19
CA ASP A 376 -17.46 -11.00 15.78
C ASP A 376 -18.70 -11.88 15.51
N VAL A 377 -18.84 -12.31 14.26
CA VAL A 377 -19.97 -13.11 13.78
C VAL A 377 -19.63 -14.59 13.58
N LYS A 378 -18.46 -15.07 14.03
CA LYS A 378 -17.99 -16.44 13.78
C LYS A 378 -18.99 -17.52 14.22
N ASP A 379 -19.63 -17.33 15.37
CA ASP A 379 -20.61 -18.29 15.91
C ASP A 379 -21.96 -18.22 15.19
N LYS A 380 -22.26 -17.08 14.53
CA LYS A 380 -23.47 -16.87 13.73
C LYS A 380 -23.29 -17.32 12.27
N ARG A 381 -22.05 -17.52 11.83
CA ARG A 381 -21.71 -17.87 10.44
C ARG A 381 -20.76 -19.07 10.34
N PRO A 382 -21.12 -20.24 10.91
CA PRO A 382 -20.20 -21.38 11.03
C PRO A 382 -19.73 -21.93 9.68
N MET A 383 -20.56 -21.90 8.64
CA MET A 383 -20.16 -22.34 7.30
C MET A 383 -19.11 -21.41 6.66
N ALA A 384 -19.27 -20.10 6.82
CA ALA A 384 -18.30 -19.12 6.35
C ALA A 384 -16.97 -19.25 7.10
N LEU A 385 -17.04 -19.43 8.41
CA LEU A 385 -15.86 -19.67 9.24
C LEU A 385 -15.09 -20.92 8.78
N ARG A 386 -15.79 -22.03 8.56
CA ARG A 386 -15.18 -23.27 8.07
C ARG A 386 -14.52 -23.08 6.72
N TYR A 387 -15.22 -22.46 5.76
CA TYR A 387 -14.68 -22.17 4.43
C TYR A 387 -13.38 -21.36 4.51
N LEU A 388 -13.36 -20.29 5.31
CA LEU A 388 -12.17 -19.43 5.43
C LEU A 388 -11.02 -20.10 6.19
N ARG A 389 -11.32 -20.98 7.17
CA ARG A 389 -10.30 -21.85 7.79
C ARG A 389 -9.65 -22.79 6.77
N ASP A 390 -10.45 -23.42 5.92
CA ASP A 390 -9.94 -24.30 4.87
C ASP A 390 -9.07 -23.52 3.88
N CYS A 391 -9.52 -22.33 3.44
CA CYS A 391 -8.71 -21.43 2.63
C CYS A 391 -7.41 -21.00 3.32
N ALA A 392 -7.46 -20.71 4.62
CA ALA A 392 -6.26 -20.40 5.41
C ALA A 392 -5.30 -21.59 5.47
N GLY A 393 -5.81 -22.81 5.62
CA GLY A 393 -5.00 -24.02 5.56
C GLY A 393 -4.25 -24.15 4.25
N PHE A 394 -4.90 -23.95 3.12
CA PHE A 394 -4.26 -23.94 1.81
C PHE A 394 -3.22 -22.83 1.67
N TYR A 395 -3.55 -21.61 2.09
CA TYR A 395 -2.62 -20.48 2.06
C TYR A 395 -1.38 -20.75 2.91
N LEU A 396 -1.55 -21.21 4.14
CA LEU A 396 -0.46 -21.48 5.06
C LEU A 396 0.39 -22.68 4.65
N ALA A 397 -0.19 -23.66 3.94
CA ALA A 397 0.55 -24.80 3.39
C ALA A 397 1.42 -24.43 2.19
N HIS A 398 1.14 -23.29 1.55
CA HIS A 398 1.96 -22.81 0.43
C HIS A 398 3.36 -22.45 0.92
N ARG A 399 4.38 -23.16 0.40
CA ARG A 399 5.78 -22.94 0.76
C ARG A 399 6.55 -22.45 -0.45
N THR A 400 7.32 -21.40 -0.24
CA THR A 400 8.28 -20.93 -1.24
C THR A 400 9.43 -21.90 -1.35
N ARG A 401 9.93 -22.12 -2.55
CA ARG A 401 11.16 -22.90 -2.75
C ARG A 401 12.35 -22.15 -2.18
N TRP A 402 13.00 -22.75 -1.19
CA TRP A 402 14.30 -22.31 -0.69
C TRP A 402 15.39 -23.05 -1.42
N HIS A 403 16.29 -22.33 -2.03
CA HIS A 403 17.56 -22.87 -2.47
C HIS A 403 18.63 -22.56 -1.42
N THR A 404 18.63 -23.31 -0.33
CA THR A 404 19.77 -23.34 0.57
C THR A 404 20.54 -24.62 0.30
N ALA A 405 21.85 -24.53 0.12
CA ALA A 405 22.71 -25.65 -0.26
C ALA A 405 22.70 -26.83 0.72
N SER A 406 22.28 -26.63 1.97
CA SER A 406 22.31 -27.66 3.02
C SER A 406 20.98 -28.39 3.27
N TRP A 407 19.83 -27.86 2.84
CA TRP A 407 18.50 -28.41 3.14
C TRP A 407 17.56 -28.44 1.92
N GLY A 408 18.15 -28.35 0.73
CA GLY A 408 17.43 -28.11 -0.52
C GLY A 408 16.35 -29.13 -0.88
N THR A 409 16.39 -30.33 -0.34
CA THR A 409 15.46 -31.40 -0.70
C THR A 409 14.18 -31.44 0.14
N LEU A 410 14.19 -30.95 1.37
CA LEU A 410 13.03 -31.10 2.27
C LEU A 410 12.10 -29.89 2.28
N ASN A 411 12.62 -28.70 1.94
CA ASN A 411 11.87 -27.45 2.03
C ASN A 411 11.41 -26.89 0.69
N ASN A 412 11.70 -27.57 -0.41
CA ASN A 412 11.51 -27.03 -1.77
C ASN A 412 10.36 -27.67 -2.55
N GLN A 413 9.49 -28.41 -1.89
CA GLN A 413 8.39 -29.04 -2.60
C GLN A 413 7.21 -28.08 -2.68
N THR A 414 6.96 -27.55 -3.86
CA THR A 414 5.63 -27.00 -4.18
C THR A 414 4.66 -28.18 -4.09
N PRO A 415 3.54 -28.06 -3.36
CA PRO A 415 2.50 -29.10 -3.38
C PRO A 415 2.15 -29.46 -4.83
N GLU A 416 1.98 -30.74 -5.12
CA GLU A 416 1.74 -31.23 -6.49
C GLU A 416 0.50 -30.60 -7.15
N PHE A 417 -0.51 -30.21 -6.35
CA PHE A 417 -1.68 -29.52 -6.89
C PHE A 417 -1.38 -28.14 -7.50
N VAL A 418 -0.27 -27.49 -7.09
CA VAL A 418 0.15 -26.21 -7.71
C VAL A 418 0.83 -26.45 -9.06
N LYS A 419 1.37 -27.66 -9.31
CA LYS A 419 1.95 -28.04 -10.60
C LYS A 419 0.88 -28.33 -11.65
N ALA A 420 -0.27 -28.85 -11.23
CA ALA A 420 -1.35 -29.22 -12.13
C ALA A 420 -2.12 -28.02 -12.71
N THR A 421 -1.97 -26.83 -12.13
CA THR A 421 -2.64 -25.60 -12.61
C THR A 421 -1.73 -24.71 -13.45
N GLY A 422 -0.53 -25.11 -13.72
CA GLY A 422 0.50 -24.36 -14.47
C GLY A 422 0.88 -24.97 -15.83
N GLU A 423 0.09 -25.95 -16.33
CA GLU A 423 0.21 -26.45 -17.70
C GLU A 423 -0.97 -26.01 -18.55
#